data_4cf543bfbc26a7347d70b87d3864a05e
#
_entry.id   4cf543bfbc26a7347d70b87d3864a05e
#
_cell.length_a   1.000
_cell.length_b   1.000
_cell.length_c   1.000
_cell.angle_alpha   90.00
_cell.angle_beta   90.00
_cell.angle_gamma   90.00
#
_symmetry.space_group_name_H-M   'P 1'
#
loop_
_entity.id
_entity.type
_entity.pdbx_description
1 polymer ?
#
loop_
_entity_poly.entity_id
_entity_poly.type
_entity_poly.pdbx_seq_one_letter_code
_entity_poly.pdbx_strand_id
1 'polypeptide(L)'
;MRDFWASKFALDSYEGSTSSLYIWNDMNEPSVFNGPEITMPKDIVHHNNWEHRDVHNLYGYYLHMATSQGLQERGDANMRPFVLSRAFFSGTQRVG
;
A
#
# COMPACT_ATOMS: atom_id res chain seq x y z
N MET A 1 -5.83 -2.79 -9.79
CA MET A 1 -4.60 -2.79 -8.97
C MET A 1 -4.91 -3.03 -7.49
N ARG A 2 -5.85 -2.31 -6.90
CA ARG A 2 -6.20 -2.44 -5.47
C ARG A 2 -6.61 -3.87 -5.10
N ASP A 3 -7.53 -4.49 -5.85
CA ASP A 3 -7.98 -5.86 -5.58
C ASP A 3 -6.86 -6.89 -5.77
N PHE A 4 -5.97 -6.66 -6.76
CA PHE A 4 -4.79 -7.49 -6.95
C PHE A 4 -3.87 -7.45 -5.73
N TRP A 5 -3.60 -6.25 -5.20
CA TRP A 5 -2.74 -6.11 -4.01
C TRP A 5 -3.43 -6.70 -2.78
N ALA A 6 -4.70 -6.40 -2.58
CA ALA A 6 -5.49 -6.95 -1.47
C ALA A 6 -5.50 -8.49 -1.45
N SER A 7 -5.62 -9.13 -2.63
CA SER A 7 -5.62 -10.59 -2.74
C SER A 7 -4.32 -11.25 -2.25
N LYS A 8 -3.20 -10.50 -2.21
CA LYS A 8 -1.92 -11.02 -1.71
C LYS A 8 -1.89 -11.22 -0.20
N PHE A 9 -2.85 -10.64 0.50
CA PHE A 9 -3.01 -10.80 1.95
C PHE A 9 -3.98 -11.92 2.33
N ALA A 10 -4.61 -12.60 1.37
CA ALA A 10 -5.45 -13.75 1.65
C ALA A 10 -4.66 -14.82 2.43
N LEU A 11 -5.32 -15.50 3.36
CA LEU A 11 -4.66 -16.46 4.27
C LEU A 11 -3.95 -17.59 3.52
N ASP A 12 -4.47 -17.99 2.37
CA ASP A 12 -3.88 -19.00 1.50
C ASP A 12 -2.77 -18.46 0.60
N SER A 13 -2.71 -17.15 0.39
CA SER A 13 -1.70 -16.49 -0.44
C SER A 13 -0.52 -15.97 0.38
N TYR A 14 -0.76 -15.58 1.62
CA TYR A 14 0.28 -15.11 2.55
C TYR A 14 0.63 -16.21 3.53
N GLU A 15 1.49 -17.13 3.08
CA GLU A 15 1.87 -18.30 3.85
C GLU A 15 2.48 -17.94 5.20
N GLY A 16 2.10 -18.65 6.25
CA GLY A 16 2.59 -18.42 7.60
C GLY A 16 1.93 -17.27 8.35
N SER A 17 1.00 -16.55 7.72
CA SER A 17 0.27 -15.46 8.38
C SER A 17 -0.94 -15.98 9.18
N THR A 18 -1.44 -15.13 10.08
CA THR A 18 -2.63 -15.41 10.89
C THR A 18 -3.67 -14.32 10.72
N SER A 19 -4.89 -14.55 11.15
CA SER A 19 -5.98 -13.56 11.08
C SER A 19 -5.71 -12.28 11.88
N SER A 20 -4.77 -12.31 12.81
CA SER A 20 -4.39 -11.17 13.67
C SER A 20 -3.08 -10.50 13.24
N LEU A 21 -2.67 -10.66 11.98
CA LEU A 21 -1.45 -10.06 11.44
C LEU A 21 -1.53 -8.54 11.41
N TYR A 22 -0.48 -7.89 11.88
CA TYR A 22 -0.23 -6.46 11.70
C TYR A 22 0.79 -6.25 10.59
N ILE A 23 0.57 -5.25 9.73
CA ILE A 23 1.42 -5.01 8.56
C ILE A 23 2.16 -3.69 8.70
N TRP A 24 3.43 -3.70 8.32
CA TRP A 24 4.23 -2.51 8.11
C TRP A 24 4.53 -2.38 6.60
N ASN A 25 3.89 -1.40 5.97
CA ASN A 25 4.25 -0.96 4.62
C ASN A 25 5.35 0.07 4.72
N ASP A 26 6.53 -0.26 4.24
CA ASP A 26 7.65 0.66 4.28
C ASP A 26 8.18 0.96 2.89
N MET A 27 8.95 2.05 2.78
CA MET A 27 9.63 2.47 1.55
C MET A 27 8.68 2.71 0.36
N ASN A 28 7.44 3.01 0.66
CA ASN A 28 6.35 3.17 -0.31
C ASN A 28 6.06 4.63 -0.67
N GLU A 29 7.07 5.48 -0.57
CA GLU A 29 7.05 6.87 -1.06
C GLU A 29 6.86 6.96 -2.59
N PRO A 30 7.38 6.11 -3.51
CA PRO A 30 8.29 4.98 -3.32
C PRO A 30 9.76 5.37 -3.12
N SER A 31 10.49 4.62 -2.30
CA SER A 31 11.92 4.81 -2.09
C SER A 31 12.73 3.95 -3.06
N VAL A 32 13.59 4.57 -3.85
CA VAL A 32 14.47 3.91 -4.82
C VAL A 32 15.87 4.46 -4.63
N PHE A 33 16.73 3.71 -3.93
CA PHE A 33 18.03 4.21 -3.47
C PHE A 33 19.00 4.55 -4.61
N ASN A 34 18.91 3.86 -5.73
CA ASN A 34 19.78 4.06 -6.88
C ASN A 34 19.29 5.12 -7.87
N GLY A 35 18.13 5.71 -7.63
CA GLY A 35 17.57 6.75 -8.48
C GLY A 35 18.18 8.12 -8.18
N PRO A 36 18.24 9.03 -9.17
CA PRO A 36 18.81 10.36 -8.99
C PRO A 36 18.11 11.19 -7.92
N GLU A 37 16.82 10.96 -7.69
CA GLU A 37 16.01 11.66 -6.71
C GLU A 37 15.54 10.74 -5.57
N ILE A 38 16.15 9.57 -5.46
CA ILE A 38 15.86 8.56 -4.43
C ILE A 38 14.40 8.08 -4.48
N THR A 39 13.75 8.23 -5.61
CA THR A 39 12.39 7.79 -5.85
C THR A 39 12.21 7.24 -7.28
N MET A 40 11.00 6.80 -7.60
CA MET A 40 10.62 6.36 -8.94
C MET A 40 10.81 7.51 -9.95
N PRO A 41 11.33 7.25 -11.15
CA PRO A 41 11.43 8.29 -12.18
C PRO A 41 10.09 8.99 -12.43
N LYS A 42 10.12 10.30 -12.51
CA LYS A 42 8.94 11.14 -12.60
C LYS A 42 8.13 10.96 -13.88
N ASP A 43 8.78 10.47 -14.93
CA ASP A 43 8.18 10.25 -16.25
C ASP A 43 7.64 8.82 -16.45
N ILE A 44 7.74 7.95 -15.47
CA ILE A 44 7.09 6.64 -15.49
C ILE A 44 5.58 6.83 -15.57
N VAL A 45 4.95 6.12 -16.50
CA VAL A 45 3.52 6.20 -16.75
C VAL A 45 2.77 5.15 -15.94
N HIS A 46 1.84 5.59 -15.12
CA HIS A 46 0.90 4.77 -14.38
C HIS A 46 -0.39 4.54 -15.19
N HIS A 47 -1.33 3.81 -14.61
CA HIS A 47 -2.63 3.56 -15.21
C HIS A 47 -3.33 4.88 -15.60
N ASN A 48 -4.05 4.87 -16.72
CA ASN A 48 -4.70 6.05 -17.31
C ASN A 48 -3.72 7.17 -17.74
N ASN A 49 -2.49 6.81 -18.09
CA ASN A 49 -1.46 7.74 -18.59
C ASN A 49 -1.04 8.84 -17.59
N TRP A 50 -1.27 8.63 -16.30
CA TRP A 50 -0.74 9.51 -15.28
C TRP A 50 0.77 9.33 -15.14
N GLU A 51 1.53 10.39 -15.23
CA GLU A 51 2.96 10.34 -14.91
C GLU A 51 3.15 10.26 -13.38
N HIS A 52 4.25 9.63 -12.96
CA HIS A 52 4.54 9.50 -11.53
C HIS A 52 4.61 10.85 -10.83
N ARG A 53 5.12 11.89 -11.50
CA ARG A 53 5.17 13.25 -10.96
C ARG A 53 3.82 13.79 -10.49
N ASP A 54 2.73 13.34 -11.13
CA ASP A 54 1.37 13.79 -10.81
C ASP A 54 0.77 13.05 -9.62
N VAL A 55 1.25 11.84 -9.33
CA VAL A 55 0.65 10.95 -8.33
C VAL A 55 1.63 10.52 -7.23
N HIS A 56 2.84 11.04 -7.25
CA HIS A 56 3.89 10.66 -6.30
C HIS A 56 3.42 10.74 -4.84
N ASN A 57 2.81 11.83 -4.45
CA ASN A 57 2.37 12.05 -3.06
C ASN A 57 1.21 11.14 -2.64
N LEU A 58 0.50 10.55 -3.60
CA LEU A 58 -0.63 9.65 -3.36
C LEU A 58 -0.25 8.18 -3.45
N TYR A 59 0.94 7.86 -3.94
CA TYR A 59 1.37 6.48 -4.16
C TYR A 59 1.30 5.65 -2.88
N GLY A 60 1.94 6.12 -1.81
CA GLY A 60 1.92 5.46 -0.51
C GLY A 60 0.52 5.33 0.09
N TYR A 61 -0.30 6.35 -0.08
CA TYR A 61 -1.69 6.34 0.37
C TYR A 61 -2.52 5.23 -0.31
N TYR A 62 -2.39 5.10 -1.63
CA TYR A 62 -3.12 4.05 -2.36
C TYR A 62 -2.62 2.64 -2.02
N LEU A 63 -1.31 2.48 -1.82
CA LEU A 63 -0.78 1.19 -1.36
C LEU A 63 -1.32 0.84 0.04
N HIS A 64 -1.31 1.79 0.94
CA HIS A 64 -1.83 1.64 2.30
C HIS A 64 -3.31 1.25 2.30
N MET A 65 -4.11 1.91 1.49
CA MET A 65 -5.54 1.62 1.33
C MET A 65 -5.76 0.19 0.84
N ALA A 66 -4.98 -0.26 -0.15
CA ALA A 66 -5.08 -1.61 -0.68
C ALA A 66 -4.67 -2.68 0.33
N THR A 67 -3.63 -2.41 1.13
CA THR A 67 -3.20 -3.28 2.22
C THR A 67 -4.28 -3.39 3.31
N SER A 68 -4.84 -2.28 3.71
CA SER A 68 -5.94 -2.23 4.69
C SER A 68 -7.15 -3.03 4.22
N GLN A 69 -7.52 -2.89 2.95
CA GLN A 69 -8.59 -3.69 2.35
C GLN A 69 -8.27 -5.19 2.43
N GLY A 70 -7.05 -5.58 2.07
CA GLY A 70 -6.64 -6.98 2.11
C GLY A 70 -6.70 -7.58 3.51
N LEU A 71 -6.31 -6.81 4.53
CA LEU A 71 -6.41 -7.24 5.93
C LEU A 71 -7.87 -7.37 6.39
N GLN A 72 -8.75 -6.48 5.96
CA GLN A 72 -10.17 -6.58 6.26
C GLN A 72 -10.82 -7.82 5.62
N GLU A 73 -10.53 -8.06 4.36
CA GLU A 73 -11.13 -9.16 3.58
C GLU A 73 -10.70 -10.53 4.09
N ARG A 74 -9.48 -10.65 4.63
CA ARG A 74 -8.94 -11.92 5.12
C ARG A 74 -9.28 -12.24 6.56
N GLY A 75 -9.63 -11.25 7.35
CA GLY A 75 -9.78 -11.36 8.80
C GLY A 75 -11.23 -11.43 9.26
N ASP A 76 -11.42 -11.30 10.56
CA ASP A 76 -12.74 -11.07 11.16
C ASP A 76 -13.20 -9.65 10.78
N ALA A 77 -14.39 -9.54 10.19
CA ALA A 77 -14.98 -8.27 9.79
C ALA A 77 -15.15 -7.26 10.95
N ASN A 78 -15.13 -7.74 12.19
CA ASN A 78 -15.20 -6.90 13.38
C ASN A 78 -13.83 -6.40 13.86
N MET A 79 -12.75 -6.92 13.31
CA MET A 79 -11.39 -6.49 13.67
C MET A 79 -10.92 -5.37 12.76
N ARG A 80 -10.52 -4.27 13.38
CA ARG A 80 -9.91 -3.16 12.66
C ARG A 80 -8.52 -3.54 12.18
N PRO A 81 -8.19 -3.38 10.89
CA PRO A 81 -6.85 -3.64 10.40
C PRO A 81 -5.85 -2.66 10.99
N PHE A 82 -4.63 -3.12 11.21
CA PHE A 82 -3.51 -2.26 11.62
C PHE A 82 -2.46 -2.28 10.51
N VAL A 83 -2.19 -1.11 9.94
CA VAL A 83 -1.15 -0.91 8.94
C VAL A 83 -0.28 0.27 9.36
N LEU A 84 1.02 0.03 9.52
CA LEU A 84 2.01 1.07 9.80
C LEU A 84 2.69 1.49 8.49
N SER A 85 2.85 2.77 8.29
CA SER A 85 3.60 3.32 7.16
C SER A 85 4.20 4.68 7.50
N ARG A 86 5.35 4.98 6.90
CA ARG A 86 5.93 6.34 6.96
C ARG A 86 5.49 7.22 5.79
N ALA A 87 4.98 6.62 4.72
CA ALA A 87 4.51 7.33 3.52
C ALA A 87 2.98 7.46 3.55
N PHE A 88 2.51 8.67 3.76
CA PHE A 88 1.08 8.95 3.91
C PHE A 88 0.71 10.29 3.26
N PHE A 89 -0.57 10.48 3.07
CA PHE A 89 -1.18 11.73 2.63
C PHE A 89 -2.33 12.09 3.57
N SER A 90 -2.84 13.29 3.46
CA SER A 90 -3.97 13.73 4.29
C SER A 90 -5.15 12.75 4.13
N GLY A 91 -5.63 12.20 5.24
CA GLY A 91 -6.72 11.22 5.25
C GLY A 91 -6.28 9.76 5.31
N THR A 92 -4.99 9.44 5.22
CA THR A 92 -4.49 8.06 5.32
C THR A 92 -4.92 7.39 6.63
N GLN A 93 -5.03 8.15 7.72
CA GLN A 93 -5.46 7.64 9.02
C GLN A 93 -6.86 7.02 9.02
N ARG A 94 -7.63 7.16 7.95
CA ARG A 94 -8.94 6.50 7.79
C ARG A 94 -8.85 5.05 7.39
N VAL A 95 -7.71 4.64 6.86
CA VAL A 95 -7.51 3.32 6.25
C VAL A 95 -6.41 2.50 6.92
N GLY A 96 -6.04 2.83 8.14
CA GLY A 96 -5.04 2.05 8.85
C GLY A 96 -4.55 2.67 10.13
#